data_849442f71fd6feff2c6a1b3b77f23939
#
_entry.id   849442f71fd6feff2c6a1b3b77f23939
#
_cell.length_a   1.000
_cell.length_b   1.000
_cell.length_c   1.000
_cell.angle_alpha   90.00
_cell.angle_beta   90.00
_cell.angle_gamma   90.00
#
_symmetry.space_group_name_H-M   'P 1'
#
loop_
_entity.id
_entity.type
_entity.pdbx_description
1 polymer ?
#
loop_
_entity_poly.entity_id
_entity_poly.type
_entity_poly.pdbx_seq_one_letter_code
_entity_poly.pdbx_strand_id
1 'polypeptide(L)'
;MPDETRSVPPAPPPEPVAEPAPSPQIPFDIGEEFGTAKKNLPPTKILAICVAAILLVIGALAFLNKAHTSASGSVDDITAVEIPNQGSVLVAVTVTFQNNGDKPFYIHTMKADLETSSGTYSDDAASVADFDRYYQAFPALKEHAQKPLTPEDKIPPGATKTGTIIVSFPVTNDVFSSRKSLKVTIWPYDQPVPLVLSK
;
A
#
# COMPACT_ATOMS: atom_id res chain seq x y z
N MET A 1 98.21 -1.91 -24.12
CA MET A 1 98.42 -1.03 -25.28
C MET A 1 97.10 -0.39 -25.63
N PRO A 2 97.20 0.91 -25.97
CA PRO A 2 96.84 2.01 -25.05
C PRO A 2 95.46 2.53 -25.41
N ASP A 3 94.82 2.89 -24.45
CA ASP A 3 94.18 4.11 -23.99
C ASP A 3 94.16 5.27 -25.01
N GLU A 4 93.01 5.65 -25.48
CA GLU A 4 92.73 6.96 -26.09
C GLU A 4 91.56 7.63 -25.44
N THR A 5 91.94 8.40 -24.43
CA THR A 5 91.14 9.42 -23.80
C THR A 5 90.73 10.49 -24.81
N ARG A 6 89.51 10.43 -25.31
CA ARG A 6 88.93 11.50 -26.13
C ARG A 6 88.31 12.51 -25.25
N SER A 7 88.96 13.64 -25.05
CA SER A 7 88.46 14.80 -24.34
C SER A 7 87.28 15.39 -25.07
N VAL A 8 86.14 15.45 -24.40
CA VAL A 8 84.96 16.12 -24.88
C VAL A 8 85.08 17.62 -24.49
N PRO A 9 84.89 18.53 -25.42
CA PRO A 9 84.90 19.97 -25.12
C PRO A 9 83.73 20.35 -24.21
N PRO A 10 83.93 21.39 -23.35
CA PRO A 10 82.87 21.83 -22.46
C PRO A 10 81.68 22.44 -23.20
N ALA A 11 80.51 22.10 -22.80
CA ALA A 11 79.25 22.60 -23.32
C ALA A 11 79.16 24.14 -23.12
N PRO A 12 78.55 24.86 -24.05
CA PRO A 12 78.35 26.30 -23.92
C PRO A 12 77.34 26.58 -22.73
N PRO A 13 77.48 27.74 -22.09
CA PRO A 13 76.57 28.14 -21.00
C PRO A 13 75.12 28.23 -21.50
N PRO A 14 74.14 27.89 -20.65
CA PRO A 14 72.76 27.98 -21.05
C PRO A 14 72.36 29.45 -21.29
N GLU A 15 71.68 29.64 -22.41
CA GLU A 15 71.06 30.94 -22.72
C GLU A 15 69.99 31.29 -21.64
N PRO A 16 69.85 32.57 -21.28
CA PRO A 16 68.84 32.99 -20.32
C PRO A 16 67.48 32.68 -20.91
N VAL A 17 66.76 31.84 -20.20
CA VAL A 17 65.37 31.55 -20.51
C VAL A 17 64.59 32.85 -20.28
N ALA A 18 64.06 33.38 -21.38
CA ALA A 18 63.17 34.54 -21.31
C ALA A 18 61.94 34.19 -20.43
N GLU A 19 61.73 34.95 -19.40
CA GLU A 19 60.54 34.86 -18.53
C GLU A 19 59.29 35.00 -19.42
N PRO A 20 58.32 34.07 -19.33
CA PRO A 20 57.09 34.21 -20.10
C PRO A 20 56.35 35.46 -19.69
N ALA A 21 56.04 36.30 -20.65
CA ALA A 21 55.21 37.48 -20.42
C ALA A 21 53.91 37.15 -19.66
N PRO A 22 53.53 37.98 -18.68
CA PRO A 22 52.30 37.72 -17.93
C PRO A 22 51.10 37.67 -18.89
N SER A 23 50.40 36.53 -18.88
CA SER A 23 49.17 36.37 -19.63
C SER A 23 48.17 37.46 -19.24
N PRO A 24 47.46 38.08 -20.19
CA PRO A 24 46.44 39.03 -19.88
C PRO A 24 45.37 38.35 -19.03
N GLN A 25 45.32 38.69 -17.74
CA GLN A 25 44.24 38.29 -16.86
C GLN A 25 42.99 39.05 -17.33
N ILE A 26 42.14 38.38 -18.08
CA ILE A 26 40.78 38.85 -18.33
C ILE A 26 40.09 38.82 -16.99
N PRO A 27 39.68 39.94 -16.42
CA PRO A 27 38.90 39.95 -15.18
C PRO A 27 37.56 39.26 -15.47
N PHE A 28 37.45 37.98 -15.06
CA PHE A 28 36.20 37.27 -15.14
C PHE A 28 35.32 37.73 -13.96
N ASP A 29 34.51 38.76 -14.21
CA ASP A 29 33.56 39.25 -13.21
C ASP A 29 32.31 38.38 -13.21
N ILE A 30 32.30 37.35 -12.36
CA ILE A 30 31.17 36.47 -12.13
C ILE A 30 29.93 37.28 -11.65
N GLY A 31 30.13 38.45 -11.08
CA GLY A 31 29.03 39.31 -10.60
C GLY A 31 28.21 39.90 -11.75
N GLU A 32 28.82 40.20 -12.93
CA GLU A 32 28.09 40.72 -14.08
C GLU A 32 27.23 39.65 -14.77
N GLU A 33 27.66 38.40 -14.77
CA GLU A 33 26.94 37.32 -15.45
C GLU A 33 25.78 36.75 -14.61
N PHE A 34 25.90 36.81 -13.28
CA PHE A 34 24.86 36.28 -12.36
C PHE A 34 24.19 37.35 -11.48
N GLY A 35 24.73 38.55 -11.43
CA GLY A 35 24.31 39.60 -10.49
C GLY A 35 23.05 40.39 -10.87
N THR A 36 22.62 40.35 -12.12
CA THR A 36 21.47 41.11 -12.63
C THR A 36 20.37 40.26 -13.24
N ALA A 37 20.29 38.95 -12.93
CA ALA A 37 19.08 38.24 -13.17
C ALA A 37 17.95 38.93 -12.40
N LYS A 38 17.33 39.95 -13.02
CA LYS A 38 16.06 40.50 -12.54
C LYS A 38 15.18 39.28 -12.28
N LYS A 39 14.83 39.06 -11.02
CA LYS A 39 13.87 38.05 -10.59
C LYS A 39 12.59 38.31 -11.38
N ASN A 40 12.45 37.70 -12.55
CA ASN A 40 11.21 37.71 -13.34
C ASN A 40 10.14 36.82 -12.68
N LEU A 41 10.10 36.87 -11.34
CA LEU A 41 9.01 36.26 -10.60
C LEU A 41 7.79 37.14 -10.79
N PRO A 42 6.67 36.58 -11.19
CA PRO A 42 5.42 37.29 -11.26
C PRO A 42 5.09 37.94 -9.92
N PRO A 43 4.37 39.07 -9.89
CA PRO A 43 3.99 39.73 -8.65
C PRO A 43 3.46 38.73 -7.62
N THR A 44 3.88 38.81 -6.38
CA THR A 44 3.54 37.87 -5.31
C THR A 44 2.03 37.60 -5.18
N LYS A 45 1.21 38.57 -5.53
CA LYS A 45 -0.25 38.46 -5.59
C LYS A 45 -0.70 37.45 -6.65
N ILE A 46 -0.11 37.47 -7.86
CA ILE A 46 -0.41 36.54 -8.94
C ILE A 46 0.02 35.13 -8.56
N LEU A 47 1.23 34.99 -7.97
CA LEU A 47 1.71 33.70 -7.48
C LEU A 47 0.78 33.11 -6.41
N ALA A 48 0.34 33.93 -5.46
CA ALA A 48 -0.60 33.51 -4.40
C ALA A 48 -1.95 33.06 -4.99
N ILE A 49 -2.48 33.75 -5.98
CA ILE A 49 -3.73 33.39 -6.66
C ILE A 49 -3.56 32.05 -7.41
N CYS A 50 -2.45 31.88 -8.13
CA CYS A 50 -2.17 30.61 -8.83
C CYS A 50 -2.06 29.42 -7.86
N VAL A 51 -1.35 29.59 -6.73
CA VAL A 51 -1.25 28.55 -5.71
C VAL A 51 -2.62 28.23 -5.09
N ALA A 52 -3.41 29.27 -4.78
CA ALA A 52 -4.76 29.07 -4.24
C ALA A 52 -5.67 28.33 -5.25
N ALA A 53 -5.60 28.68 -6.54
CA ALA A 53 -6.34 28.00 -7.58
C ALA A 53 -5.93 26.53 -7.72
N ILE A 54 -4.64 26.22 -7.70
CA ILE A 54 -4.12 24.83 -7.73
C ILE A 54 -4.62 24.03 -6.52
N LEU A 55 -4.53 24.61 -5.32
CA LEU A 55 -5.00 23.95 -4.09
C LEU A 55 -6.53 23.70 -4.14
N LEU A 56 -7.29 24.64 -4.70
CA LEU A 56 -8.74 24.48 -4.86
C LEU A 56 -9.06 23.35 -5.85
N VAL A 57 -8.34 23.27 -6.97
CA VAL A 57 -8.50 22.18 -7.96
C VAL A 57 -8.13 20.83 -7.34
N ILE A 58 -6.99 20.75 -6.63
CA ILE A 58 -6.57 19.52 -5.94
C ILE A 58 -7.61 19.12 -4.90
N GLY A 59 -8.11 20.08 -4.10
CA GLY A 59 -9.14 19.84 -3.10
C GLY A 59 -10.46 19.36 -3.73
N ALA A 60 -10.88 19.96 -4.82
CA ALA A 60 -12.08 19.55 -5.58
C ALA A 60 -11.91 18.13 -6.17
N LEU A 61 -10.75 17.84 -6.78
CA LEU A 61 -10.46 16.50 -7.32
C LEU A 61 -10.40 15.46 -6.20
N ALA A 62 -9.78 15.77 -5.07
CA ALA A 62 -9.75 14.87 -3.92
C ALA A 62 -11.14 14.60 -3.34
N PHE A 63 -12.01 15.63 -3.33
CA PHE A 63 -13.38 15.49 -2.88
C PHE A 63 -14.26 14.67 -3.85
N LEU A 64 -14.10 14.90 -5.15
CA LEU A 64 -14.85 14.17 -6.21
C LEU A 64 -14.34 12.73 -6.35
N ASN A 65 -13.05 12.48 -6.14
CA ASN A 65 -12.43 11.15 -6.19
C ASN A 65 -12.44 10.44 -4.83
N LYS A 66 -13.30 10.85 -3.91
CA LYS A 66 -13.46 10.12 -2.65
C LYS A 66 -13.82 8.69 -3.00
N ALA A 67 -12.87 7.76 -2.79
CA ALA A 67 -13.09 6.35 -3.06
C ALA A 67 -14.25 5.87 -2.17
N HIS A 68 -15.37 5.53 -2.82
CA HIS A 68 -16.52 4.95 -2.15
C HIS A 68 -16.43 3.43 -2.26
N THR A 69 -16.82 2.74 -1.20
CA THR A 69 -17.02 1.29 -1.26
C THR A 69 -18.08 1.01 -2.31
N SER A 70 -17.74 0.24 -3.33
CA SER A 70 -18.68 -0.10 -4.41
C SER A 70 -19.63 -1.24 -4.04
N ALA A 71 -19.53 -1.77 -2.82
CA ALA A 71 -20.38 -2.84 -2.33
C ALA A 71 -20.90 -2.53 -0.93
N SER A 72 -22.08 -3.06 -0.59
CA SER A 72 -22.66 -3.00 0.74
C SER A 72 -23.28 -4.35 1.11
N GLY A 73 -23.37 -4.65 2.40
CA GLY A 73 -23.91 -5.92 2.88
C GLY A 73 -23.95 -6.03 4.39
N SER A 74 -24.16 -7.26 4.85
CA SER A 74 -24.28 -7.60 6.26
C SER A 74 -23.61 -8.93 6.58
N VAL A 75 -23.33 -9.14 7.85
CA VAL A 75 -23.05 -10.45 8.42
C VAL A 75 -24.37 -11.07 8.86
N ASP A 76 -24.77 -12.16 8.23
CA ASP A 76 -26.07 -12.79 8.44
C ASP A 76 -26.00 -13.75 9.62
N ASP A 77 -25.04 -14.68 9.61
CA ASP A 77 -24.89 -15.69 10.65
C ASP A 77 -23.43 -15.87 11.09
N ILE A 78 -23.28 -16.29 12.34
CA ILE A 78 -21.99 -16.56 12.97
C ILE A 78 -22.13 -17.84 13.81
N THR A 79 -21.49 -18.91 13.39
CA THR A 79 -21.40 -20.16 14.13
C THR A 79 -19.98 -20.36 14.63
N ALA A 80 -19.77 -20.45 15.94
CA ALA A 80 -18.47 -20.66 16.57
C ALA A 80 -18.41 -22.02 17.27
N VAL A 81 -17.28 -22.69 17.13
CA VAL A 81 -17.02 -23.98 17.80
C VAL A 81 -15.62 -23.92 18.43
N GLU A 82 -15.53 -24.27 19.71
CA GLU A 82 -14.25 -24.34 20.41
C GLU A 82 -13.45 -25.56 19.95
N ILE A 83 -12.17 -25.36 19.68
CA ILE A 83 -11.25 -26.45 19.35
C ILE A 83 -10.77 -27.07 20.66
N PRO A 84 -11.02 -28.36 20.91
CA PRO A 84 -10.67 -29.01 22.16
C PRO A 84 -9.17 -28.88 22.48
N ASN A 85 -8.85 -28.53 23.71
CA ASN A 85 -7.46 -28.43 24.24
C ASN A 85 -6.55 -27.39 23.54
N GLN A 86 -7.10 -26.47 22.73
CA GLN A 86 -6.30 -25.44 22.06
C GLN A 86 -6.59 -24.01 22.55
N GLY A 87 -7.69 -23.81 23.33
CA GLY A 87 -8.09 -22.46 23.77
C GLY A 87 -8.38 -21.51 22.60
N SER A 88 -8.83 -22.07 21.49
CA SER A 88 -9.16 -21.34 20.27
C SER A 88 -10.52 -21.74 19.74
N VAL A 89 -11.18 -20.83 19.03
CA VAL A 89 -12.46 -21.06 18.38
C VAL A 89 -12.30 -21.04 16.87
N LEU A 90 -12.99 -21.95 16.20
CA LEU A 90 -13.19 -21.94 14.77
C LEU A 90 -14.58 -21.35 14.49
N VAL A 91 -14.66 -20.38 13.58
CA VAL A 91 -15.85 -19.58 13.34
C VAL A 91 -16.22 -19.63 11.86
N ALA A 92 -17.44 -20.09 11.58
CA ALA A 92 -18.06 -19.96 10.27
C ALA A 92 -18.86 -18.65 10.25
N VAL A 93 -18.55 -17.75 9.33
CA VAL A 93 -19.24 -16.46 9.18
C VAL A 93 -19.90 -16.42 7.82
N THR A 94 -21.23 -16.35 7.81
CA THR A 94 -22.02 -16.20 6.59
C THR A 94 -22.30 -14.72 6.35
N VAL A 95 -22.00 -14.24 5.18
CA VAL A 95 -22.18 -12.84 4.77
C VAL A 95 -22.97 -12.76 3.48
N THR A 96 -23.78 -11.70 3.38
CA THR A 96 -24.43 -11.31 2.11
C THR A 96 -24.03 -9.89 1.77
N PHE A 97 -23.66 -9.69 0.52
CA PHE A 97 -23.31 -8.35 0.02
C PHE A 97 -23.74 -8.18 -1.43
N GLN A 98 -23.99 -6.93 -1.81
CA GLN A 98 -24.38 -6.51 -3.15
C GLN A 98 -23.29 -5.60 -3.72
N ASN A 99 -22.96 -5.82 -4.98
CA ASN A 99 -22.12 -4.92 -5.74
C ASN A 99 -22.98 -3.73 -6.26
N ASN A 100 -22.80 -2.57 -5.66
CA ASN A 100 -23.50 -1.33 -6.03
C ASN A 100 -22.72 -0.50 -7.05
N GLY A 101 -21.53 -0.95 -7.46
CA GLY A 101 -20.69 -0.30 -8.44
C GLY A 101 -21.13 -0.58 -9.88
N ASP A 102 -20.49 0.10 -10.80
CA ASP A 102 -20.68 -0.03 -12.26
C ASP A 102 -19.76 -1.10 -12.90
N LYS A 103 -18.81 -1.62 -12.13
CA LYS A 103 -17.84 -2.63 -12.55
C LYS A 103 -18.00 -3.93 -11.75
N PRO A 104 -17.62 -5.08 -12.32
CA PRO A 104 -17.59 -6.33 -11.55
C PRO A 104 -16.68 -6.20 -10.32
N PHE A 105 -17.14 -6.74 -9.21
CA PHE A 105 -16.36 -6.87 -7.97
C PHE A 105 -15.71 -8.25 -7.94
N TYR A 106 -14.39 -8.33 -7.92
CA TYR A 106 -13.63 -9.57 -7.83
C TYR A 106 -13.02 -9.69 -6.43
N ILE A 107 -13.36 -10.76 -5.72
CA ILE A 107 -12.79 -11.02 -4.39
C ILE A 107 -11.30 -11.36 -4.53
N HIS A 108 -10.44 -10.64 -3.78
CA HIS A 108 -9.01 -10.94 -3.69
C HIS A 108 -8.69 -11.68 -2.40
N THR A 109 -8.88 -11.03 -1.26
CA THR A 109 -8.65 -11.61 0.05
C THR A 109 -9.81 -11.32 0.98
N MET A 110 -9.96 -12.19 1.97
CA MET A 110 -11.00 -12.07 3.00
C MET A 110 -10.35 -12.28 4.36
N LYS A 111 -10.70 -11.43 5.30
CA LYS A 111 -10.15 -11.43 6.65
C LYS A 111 -11.27 -11.14 7.65
N ALA A 112 -11.17 -11.71 8.83
CA ALA A 112 -12.03 -11.32 9.94
C ALA A 112 -11.23 -10.76 11.11
N ASP A 113 -11.78 -9.71 11.73
CA ASP A 113 -11.23 -9.05 12.91
C ASP A 113 -12.24 -9.18 14.04
N LEU A 114 -11.81 -9.81 15.13
CA LEU A 114 -12.58 -10.00 16.36
C LEU A 114 -12.13 -8.99 17.40
N GLU A 115 -13.04 -8.15 17.87
CA GLU A 115 -12.80 -7.20 18.96
C GLU A 115 -13.39 -7.74 20.26
N THR A 116 -12.55 -7.88 21.28
CA THR A 116 -12.92 -8.34 22.62
C THR A 116 -12.55 -7.31 23.68
N SER A 117 -12.84 -7.59 24.94
CA SER A 117 -12.35 -6.78 26.06
C SER A 117 -10.83 -6.88 26.27
N SER A 118 -10.22 -8.00 25.84
CA SER A 118 -8.79 -8.28 26.00
C SER A 118 -7.94 -7.84 24.81
N GLY A 119 -8.54 -7.45 23.68
CA GLY A 119 -7.83 -7.00 22.49
C GLY A 119 -8.54 -7.32 21.19
N THR A 120 -7.85 -7.04 20.10
CA THR A 120 -8.30 -7.34 18.73
C THR A 120 -7.49 -8.50 18.19
N TYR A 121 -8.16 -9.49 17.64
CA TYR A 121 -7.59 -10.66 17.00
C TYR A 121 -7.99 -10.66 15.53
N SER A 122 -7.09 -11.08 14.66
CA SER A 122 -7.28 -11.06 13.23
C SER A 122 -6.88 -12.39 12.63
N ASP A 123 -7.67 -12.89 11.68
CA ASP A 123 -7.33 -14.07 10.90
C ASP A 123 -7.81 -13.96 9.47
N ASP A 124 -7.07 -14.56 8.55
CA ASP A 124 -7.44 -14.65 7.15
C ASP A 124 -8.41 -15.82 6.94
N ALA A 125 -9.32 -15.67 5.97
CA ALA A 125 -10.25 -16.75 5.65
C ALA A 125 -9.50 -18.02 5.21
N ALA A 126 -9.91 -19.16 5.78
CA ALA A 126 -9.37 -20.46 5.44
C ALA A 126 -9.58 -20.78 3.96
N SER A 127 -8.67 -21.59 3.41
CA SER A 127 -8.81 -22.11 2.04
C SER A 127 -10.09 -22.92 1.89
N VAL A 128 -10.81 -22.71 0.80
CA VAL A 128 -12.02 -23.48 0.47
C VAL A 128 -11.74 -24.98 0.40
N ALA A 129 -10.53 -25.38 0.01
CA ALA A 129 -10.11 -26.78 -0.01
C ALA A 129 -10.15 -27.47 1.37
N ASP A 130 -10.06 -26.68 2.45
CA ASP A 130 -10.08 -27.20 3.82
C ASP A 130 -11.49 -27.26 4.44
N PHE A 131 -12.51 -26.68 3.78
CA PHE A 131 -13.87 -26.60 4.35
C PHE A 131 -14.46 -27.96 4.67
N ASP A 132 -14.33 -28.92 3.76
CA ASP A 132 -14.85 -30.27 4.00
C ASP A 132 -14.22 -30.93 5.23
N ARG A 133 -12.94 -30.69 5.45
CA ARG A 133 -12.19 -31.15 6.63
C ARG A 133 -12.70 -30.51 7.91
N TYR A 134 -12.95 -29.19 7.88
CA TYR A 134 -13.53 -28.47 9.03
C TYR A 134 -14.94 -28.95 9.34
N TYR A 135 -15.79 -29.14 8.33
CA TYR A 135 -17.15 -29.64 8.52
C TYR A 135 -17.20 -31.08 9.00
N GLN A 136 -16.24 -31.92 8.60
CA GLN A 136 -16.11 -33.28 9.13
C GLN A 136 -15.67 -33.30 10.60
N ALA A 137 -14.71 -32.47 10.96
CA ALA A 137 -14.21 -32.36 12.32
C ALA A 137 -15.20 -31.64 13.26
N PHE A 138 -15.91 -30.63 12.75
CA PHE A 138 -16.82 -29.76 13.50
C PHE A 138 -18.16 -29.61 12.74
N PRO A 139 -19.06 -30.60 12.78
CA PRO A 139 -20.31 -30.58 12.00
C PRO A 139 -21.22 -29.37 12.27
N ALA A 140 -21.19 -28.82 13.50
CA ALA A 140 -21.96 -27.65 13.86
C ALA A 140 -21.64 -26.40 13.00
N LEU A 141 -20.42 -26.27 12.47
CA LEU A 141 -20.06 -25.16 11.57
C LEU A 141 -20.84 -25.19 10.26
N LYS A 142 -21.44 -26.35 9.90
CA LYS A 142 -22.17 -26.53 8.64
C LYS A 142 -23.64 -26.12 8.77
N GLU A 143 -24.20 -26.03 9.96
CA GLU A 143 -25.66 -25.88 10.16
C GLU A 143 -26.26 -24.68 9.42
N HIS A 144 -25.56 -23.52 9.42
CA HIS A 144 -26.03 -22.30 8.76
C HIS A 144 -25.08 -21.86 7.63
N ALA A 145 -24.09 -22.70 7.31
CA ALA A 145 -23.11 -22.38 6.27
C ALA A 145 -23.76 -22.39 4.89
N GLN A 146 -23.41 -21.40 4.10
CA GLN A 146 -23.72 -21.30 2.69
C GLN A 146 -22.52 -21.81 1.85
N LYS A 147 -22.64 -21.71 0.53
CA LYS A 147 -21.52 -22.02 -0.36
C LYS A 147 -20.30 -21.14 0.03
N PRO A 148 -19.10 -21.72 0.11
CA PRO A 148 -17.91 -20.95 0.43
C PRO A 148 -17.71 -19.76 -0.51
N LEU A 149 -17.27 -18.61 0.06
CA LEU A 149 -16.72 -17.52 -0.73
C LEU A 149 -15.30 -17.89 -1.15
N THR A 150 -14.99 -17.65 -2.42
CA THR A 150 -13.68 -17.95 -2.99
C THR A 150 -12.96 -16.69 -3.44
N PRO A 151 -11.63 -16.61 -3.32
CA PRO A 151 -10.85 -15.68 -4.13
C PRO A 151 -11.24 -15.82 -5.60
N GLU A 152 -11.22 -14.72 -6.34
CA GLU A 152 -11.61 -14.63 -7.76
C GLU A 152 -13.12 -14.77 -8.03
N ASP A 153 -13.97 -14.96 -7.00
CA ASP A 153 -15.42 -14.86 -7.19
C ASP A 153 -15.76 -13.51 -7.83
N LYS A 154 -16.45 -13.58 -8.97
CA LYS A 154 -16.88 -12.41 -9.74
C LYS A 154 -18.33 -12.07 -9.41
N ILE A 155 -18.57 -10.87 -8.93
CA ILE A 155 -19.90 -10.36 -8.62
C ILE A 155 -20.21 -9.23 -9.61
N PRO A 156 -21.11 -9.44 -10.58
CA PRO A 156 -21.51 -8.42 -11.55
C PRO A 156 -22.12 -7.18 -10.89
N PRO A 157 -22.14 -6.02 -11.57
CA PRO A 157 -22.87 -4.85 -11.11
C PRO A 157 -24.33 -5.18 -10.76
N GLY A 158 -24.81 -4.69 -9.61
CA GLY A 158 -26.14 -4.90 -9.09
C GLY A 158 -26.41 -6.31 -8.53
N ALA A 159 -25.50 -7.28 -8.70
CA ALA A 159 -25.70 -8.63 -8.21
C ALA A 159 -25.41 -8.75 -6.70
N THR A 160 -26.13 -9.66 -6.06
CA THR A 160 -25.93 -10.04 -4.66
C THR A 160 -25.22 -11.38 -4.58
N LYS A 161 -24.30 -11.49 -3.65
CA LYS A 161 -23.58 -12.73 -3.32
C LYS A 161 -23.74 -13.04 -1.83
N THR A 162 -24.13 -14.27 -1.54
CA THR A 162 -24.10 -14.84 -0.20
C THR A 162 -23.10 -15.96 -0.15
N GLY A 163 -22.35 -16.06 0.96
CA GLY A 163 -21.40 -17.15 1.14
C GLY A 163 -20.78 -17.14 2.53
N THR A 164 -20.08 -18.22 2.84
CA THR A 164 -19.46 -18.44 4.15
C THR A 164 -17.94 -18.39 4.05
N ILE A 165 -17.30 -17.80 5.03
CA ILE A 165 -15.86 -17.90 5.31
C ILE A 165 -15.66 -18.63 6.63
N ILE A 166 -14.52 -19.30 6.79
CA ILE A 166 -14.10 -19.91 8.04
C ILE A 166 -12.81 -19.22 8.50
N VAL A 167 -12.77 -18.83 9.78
CA VAL A 167 -11.64 -18.18 10.43
C VAL A 167 -11.39 -18.80 11.81
N SER A 168 -10.20 -18.62 12.36
CA SER A 168 -9.83 -19.14 13.69
C SER A 168 -9.34 -18.00 14.57
N PHE A 169 -9.78 -17.97 15.82
CA PHE A 169 -9.28 -16.98 16.79
C PHE A 169 -8.69 -17.68 18.02
N PRO A 170 -7.53 -17.23 18.53
CA PRO A 170 -6.88 -17.81 19.71
C PRO A 170 -7.56 -17.28 20.99
N VAL A 171 -8.84 -17.54 21.12
CA VAL A 171 -9.68 -17.18 22.29
C VAL A 171 -10.62 -18.32 22.61
N THR A 172 -11.06 -18.41 23.88
CA THR A 172 -12.07 -19.38 24.29
C THR A 172 -13.46 -19.00 23.77
N ASN A 173 -14.39 -19.93 23.76
CA ASN A 173 -15.75 -19.68 23.34
C ASN A 173 -16.48 -18.62 24.21
N ASP A 174 -16.15 -18.56 25.51
CA ASP A 174 -16.70 -17.53 26.41
C ASP A 174 -16.25 -16.12 26.02
N VAL A 175 -14.96 -15.94 25.71
CA VAL A 175 -14.40 -14.67 25.23
C VAL A 175 -15.00 -14.29 23.88
N PHE A 176 -15.16 -15.26 22.98
CA PHE A 176 -15.80 -15.05 21.68
C PHE A 176 -17.26 -14.63 21.84
N SER A 177 -18.01 -15.29 22.74
CA SER A 177 -19.42 -15.00 22.99
C SER A 177 -19.65 -13.61 23.59
N SER A 178 -18.68 -13.12 24.40
CA SER A 178 -18.69 -11.77 25.00
C SER A 178 -17.98 -10.71 24.13
N ARG A 179 -17.76 -11.00 22.83
CA ARG A 179 -17.11 -10.07 21.91
C ARG A 179 -17.84 -8.74 21.78
N LYS A 180 -17.10 -7.68 21.51
CA LYS A 180 -17.66 -6.35 21.22
C LYS A 180 -18.14 -6.25 19.78
N SER A 181 -17.35 -6.78 18.85
CA SER A 181 -17.69 -6.80 17.42
C SER A 181 -16.93 -7.90 16.68
N LEU A 182 -17.52 -8.35 15.58
CA LEU A 182 -16.85 -9.14 14.55
C LEU A 182 -16.97 -8.40 13.22
N LYS A 183 -15.84 -8.12 12.58
CA LYS A 183 -15.78 -7.44 11.29
C LYS A 183 -15.24 -8.40 10.25
N VAL A 184 -15.88 -8.47 9.09
CA VAL A 184 -15.36 -9.18 7.93
C VAL A 184 -14.96 -8.15 6.89
N THR A 185 -13.71 -8.19 6.48
CA THR A 185 -13.14 -7.30 5.46
C THR A 185 -12.86 -8.11 4.21
N ILE A 186 -13.48 -7.71 3.11
CA ILE A 186 -13.31 -8.31 1.78
C ILE A 186 -12.58 -7.30 0.89
N TRP A 187 -11.38 -7.66 0.47
CA TRP A 187 -10.56 -6.83 -0.41
C TRP A 187 -10.81 -7.22 -1.86
N PRO A 188 -11.21 -6.29 -2.73
CA PRO A 188 -11.28 -6.53 -4.17
C PRO A 188 -9.91 -6.34 -4.83
N TYR A 189 -9.74 -6.93 -6.05
CA TYR A 189 -8.53 -6.74 -6.85
C TYR A 189 -8.37 -5.32 -7.39
N ASP A 190 -9.46 -4.74 -7.88
CA ASP A 190 -9.41 -3.53 -8.71
C ASP A 190 -9.90 -2.27 -7.99
N GLN A 191 -10.10 -2.32 -6.67
CA GLN A 191 -10.62 -1.20 -5.91
C GLN A 191 -9.79 -0.95 -4.66
N PRO A 192 -9.45 0.32 -4.38
CA PRO A 192 -8.61 0.66 -3.24
C PRO A 192 -9.34 0.59 -1.89
N VAL A 193 -10.66 0.50 -1.89
CA VAL A 193 -11.48 0.49 -0.68
C VAL A 193 -12.10 -0.89 -0.48
N PRO A 194 -11.80 -1.57 0.65
CA PRO A 194 -12.41 -2.85 0.96
C PRO A 194 -13.88 -2.72 1.34
N LEU A 195 -14.62 -3.81 1.18
CA LEU A 195 -15.92 -3.98 1.80
C LEU A 195 -15.73 -4.43 3.24
N VAL A 196 -16.29 -3.67 4.19
CA VAL A 196 -16.26 -4.02 5.61
C VAL A 196 -17.68 -4.28 6.09
N LEU A 197 -17.93 -5.49 6.61
CA LEU A 197 -19.18 -5.94 7.18
C LEU A 197 -19.00 -6.16 8.67
N SER A 198 -19.96 -5.78 9.50
CA SER A 198 -19.84 -5.90 10.96
C SER A 198 -21.13 -6.44 11.59
N LYS A 199 -20.94 -7.13 12.73
CA LYS A 199 -22.03 -7.62 13.60
C LYS A 199 -21.61 -7.52 15.05
#